data_0f11000280f70b6aea8150d0dd00d6c7
#
_entry.id   0f11000280f70b6aea8150d0dd00d6c7
#
_cell.length_a   1.000
_cell.length_b   1.000
_cell.length_c   1.000
_cell.angle_alpha   90.00
_cell.angle_beta   90.00
_cell.angle_gamma   90.00
#
_symmetry.space_group_name_H-M   'P 1'
#
loop_
_entity.id
_entity.type
_entity.pdbx_description
1 polymer ?
#
loop_
_entity_poly.entity_id
_entity_poly.type
_entity_poly.pdbx_seq_one_letter_code
_entity_poly.pdbx_strand_id
1 'polypeptide(L)'
;MCSSDLSLIATDSIPATINVGAQVPVLTGTISSIGSNNPVTQQGISARNTGVTLQVNARVNPSGVVTLIVNQEVSAQAGSSSGSIPTPTFNQRVVQTQITMQDGDTIAIGGIISENSSSGSQGIPGLNRIPHLGALFGGQTRSSSRTEMVLFMTPRVIYDTNDLLEASEQVKNSMRRARKYFVN
;
A
#
# COMPACT_ATOMS: atom_id res chain seq x y z
N MET A 1 -9.27 -4.28 -10.26
CA MET A 1 -8.50 -3.04 -10.05
C MET A 1 -8.88 -2.50 -8.68
N CYS A 2 -7.91 -2.24 -7.81
CA CYS A 2 -8.15 -1.60 -6.53
C CYS A 2 -7.66 -0.15 -6.67
N SER A 3 -8.57 0.81 -6.60
CA SER A 3 -8.25 2.24 -6.56
C SER A 3 -8.40 2.71 -5.12
N SER A 4 -7.44 3.47 -4.65
CA SER A 4 -7.48 4.10 -3.34
C SER A 4 -7.28 5.59 -3.54
N ASP A 5 -8.30 6.37 -3.25
CA ASP A 5 -8.27 7.82 -3.35
C ASP A 5 -8.06 8.43 -1.96
N LEU A 6 -7.07 9.29 -1.84
CA LEU A 6 -6.76 10.01 -0.62
C LEU A 6 -6.72 11.51 -0.90
N SER A 7 -7.51 12.28 -0.16
CA SER A 7 -7.58 13.74 -0.27
C SER A 7 -7.13 14.37 1.04
N LEU A 8 -6.28 15.40 0.95
CA LEU A 8 -5.72 16.12 2.09
C LEU A 8 -5.70 17.61 1.78
N ILE A 9 -6.19 18.43 2.71
CA ILE A 9 -6.08 19.88 2.64
C ILE A 9 -4.84 20.29 3.43
N ALA A 10 -3.95 21.04 2.80
CA ALA A 10 -2.71 21.54 3.39
C ALA A 10 -2.64 23.05 3.26
N THR A 11 -2.05 23.72 4.25
CA THR A 11 -1.74 25.15 4.19
C THR A 11 -0.37 25.34 3.55
N ASP A 12 -0.20 26.46 2.83
CA ASP A 12 1.08 26.81 2.19
C ASP A 12 2.23 26.80 3.20
N SER A 13 3.32 26.15 2.82
CA SER A 13 4.56 26.02 3.61
C SER A 13 4.41 25.31 4.97
N ILE A 14 3.25 24.72 5.27
CA ILE A 14 3.01 23.96 6.51
C ILE A 14 2.85 22.47 6.16
N PRO A 15 3.64 21.58 6.78
CA PRO A 15 3.50 20.15 6.53
C PRO A 15 2.15 19.64 7.06
N ALA A 16 1.44 18.91 6.22
CA ALA A 16 0.20 18.24 6.56
C ALA A 16 0.41 16.72 6.51
N THR A 17 -0.17 16.01 7.46
CA THR A 17 -0.05 14.55 7.56
C THR A 17 -1.42 13.93 7.77
N ILE A 18 -1.69 12.88 7.01
CA ILE A 18 -2.85 12.02 7.22
C ILE A 18 -2.38 10.58 7.37
N ASN A 19 -2.95 9.87 8.34
CA ASN A 19 -2.69 8.46 8.60
C ASN A 19 -4.02 7.72 8.69
N VAL A 20 -4.21 6.73 7.83
CA VAL A 20 -5.42 5.91 7.78
C VAL A 20 -4.99 4.44 7.81
N GLY A 21 -5.38 3.74 8.87
CA GLY A 21 -4.96 2.34 8.99
C GLY A 21 -5.39 1.69 10.29
N ALA A 22 -4.76 0.55 10.58
CA ALA A 22 -4.97 -0.24 11.78
C ALA A 22 -3.64 -0.51 12.50
N GLN A 23 -3.72 -0.79 13.78
CA GLN A 23 -2.58 -1.23 14.57
C GLN A 23 -2.59 -2.76 14.67
N VAL A 24 -1.47 -3.36 14.32
CA VAL A 24 -1.28 -4.81 14.38
C VAL A 24 -0.30 -5.13 15.51
N PRO A 25 -0.68 -5.97 16.49
CA PRO A 25 0.24 -6.40 17.54
C PRO A 25 1.31 -7.33 16.96
N VAL A 26 2.56 -7.08 17.32
CA VAL A 26 3.74 -7.86 16.93
C VAL A 26 4.46 -8.32 18.18
N LEU A 27 4.81 -9.59 18.23
CA LEU A 27 5.66 -10.12 19.30
C LEU A 27 7.09 -9.61 19.12
N THR A 28 7.63 -8.92 20.11
CA THR A 28 8.99 -8.35 20.10
C THR A 28 10.02 -9.19 20.80
N GLY A 29 9.60 -10.12 21.65
CA GLY A 29 10.51 -11.00 22.37
C GLY A 29 9.75 -11.96 23.27
N THR A 30 10.39 -13.09 23.56
CA THR A 30 9.93 -14.06 24.54
C THR A 30 11.08 -14.24 25.53
N ILE A 31 10.86 -13.92 26.79
CA ILE A 31 11.82 -14.18 27.86
C ILE A 31 11.33 -15.40 28.61
N SER A 32 12.06 -16.50 28.54
CA SER A 32 11.84 -17.67 29.38
C SER A 32 12.84 -17.66 30.52
N SER A 33 12.39 -17.44 31.74
CA SER A 33 13.20 -17.56 32.93
C SER A 33 13.18 -19.00 33.42
N ILE A 34 14.33 -19.69 33.34
CA ILE A 34 14.54 -21.02 33.92
C ILE A 34 15.08 -20.81 35.33
N GLY A 35 14.21 -20.58 36.27
CA GLY A 35 14.56 -20.52 37.65
C GLY A 35 13.42 -21.10 38.48
N SER A 36 13.73 -22.25 39.13
CA SER A 36 12.87 -22.86 40.17
C SER A 36 11.48 -23.28 39.73
N ASN A 37 11.32 -24.56 39.46
CA ASN A 37 10.07 -25.35 39.38
C ASN A 37 8.84 -24.79 38.63
N ASN A 38 8.88 -23.61 38.07
CA ASN A 38 7.82 -23.05 37.27
C ASN A 38 8.39 -22.17 36.13
N PRO A 39 8.36 -22.61 34.87
CA PRO A 39 8.81 -21.78 33.76
C PRO A 39 7.80 -20.63 33.54
N VAL A 40 8.23 -19.41 33.79
CA VAL A 40 7.44 -18.22 33.46
C VAL A 40 7.88 -17.72 32.09
N THR A 41 6.96 -17.76 31.13
CA THR A 41 7.17 -17.21 29.80
C THR A 41 6.52 -15.83 29.74
N GLN A 42 7.32 -14.79 29.58
CA GLN A 42 6.85 -13.43 29.40
C GLN A 42 7.00 -13.04 27.93
N GLN A 43 5.90 -12.64 27.30
CA GLN A 43 5.85 -12.18 25.92
C GLN A 43 5.75 -10.67 25.85
N GLY A 44 6.70 -10.04 25.15
CA GLY A 44 6.65 -8.62 24.83
C GLY A 44 5.80 -8.40 23.56
N ILE A 45 4.82 -7.51 23.63
CA ILE A 45 3.98 -7.14 22.50
C ILE A 45 4.22 -5.67 22.18
N SER A 46 4.45 -5.35 20.91
CA SER A 46 4.51 -3.99 20.36
C SER A 46 3.45 -3.82 19.29
N ALA A 47 2.84 -2.64 19.20
CA ALA A 47 1.89 -2.33 18.14
C ALA A 47 2.63 -1.69 16.97
N ARG A 48 2.38 -2.21 15.74
CA ARG A 48 2.86 -1.63 14.49
C ARG A 48 1.70 -1.08 13.69
N ASN A 49 1.84 0.18 13.25
CA ASN A 49 0.84 0.81 12.38
C ASN A 49 0.92 0.21 10.97
N THR A 50 -0.25 -0.09 10.41
CA THR A 50 -0.43 -0.51 9.01
C THR A 50 -1.47 0.38 8.36
N GLY A 51 -1.42 0.51 7.04
CA GLY A 51 -2.33 1.34 6.28
C GLY A 51 -1.58 2.33 5.40
N VAL A 52 -2.16 3.51 5.20
CA VAL A 52 -1.62 4.57 4.34
C VAL A 52 -1.27 5.77 5.20
N THR A 53 -0.02 6.20 5.12
CA THR A 53 0.45 7.47 5.68
C THR A 53 0.87 8.36 4.53
N LEU A 54 0.33 9.56 4.47
CA LEU A 54 0.71 10.59 3.51
C LEU A 54 1.12 11.84 4.27
N GLN A 55 2.33 12.32 4.01
CA GLN A 55 2.83 13.59 4.46
C GLN A 55 3.16 14.45 3.26
N VAL A 56 2.61 15.65 3.23
CA VAL A 56 2.81 16.61 2.15
C VAL A 56 3.21 17.95 2.71
N ASN A 57 4.21 18.56 2.09
CA ASN A 57 4.53 19.97 2.30
C ASN A 57 4.41 20.68 0.95
N ALA A 58 3.45 21.57 0.84
CA ALA A 58 3.16 22.31 -0.38
C ALA A 58 3.71 23.74 -0.29
N ARG A 59 4.29 24.22 -1.37
CA ARG A 59 4.69 25.61 -1.54
C ARG A 59 4.08 26.15 -2.82
N VAL A 60 3.29 27.20 -2.68
CA VAL A 60 2.56 27.80 -3.79
C VAL A 60 3.23 29.12 -4.18
N ASN A 61 3.51 29.26 -5.47
CA ASN A 61 3.96 30.53 -6.04
C ASN A 61 2.77 31.36 -6.55
N PRO A 62 2.87 32.71 -6.57
CA PRO A 62 1.82 33.57 -7.11
C PRO A 62 1.49 33.30 -8.59
N SER A 63 2.37 32.62 -9.33
CA SER A 63 2.17 32.22 -10.73
C SER A 63 1.31 30.97 -10.90
N GLY A 64 0.74 30.39 -9.81
CA GLY A 64 -0.02 29.15 -9.85
C GLY A 64 0.84 27.88 -9.91
N VAL A 65 2.17 28.01 -9.76
CA VAL A 65 3.08 26.87 -9.70
C VAL A 65 3.16 26.34 -8.27
N VAL A 66 2.93 25.06 -8.10
CA VAL A 66 2.94 24.38 -6.80
C VAL A 66 4.14 23.44 -6.74
N THR A 67 4.97 23.60 -5.72
CA THR A 67 6.04 22.65 -5.38
C THR A 67 5.60 21.82 -4.20
N LEU A 68 5.58 20.51 -4.39
CA LEU A 68 5.16 19.52 -3.39
C LEU A 68 6.34 18.66 -2.98
N ILE A 69 6.56 18.55 -1.68
CA ILE A 69 7.40 17.51 -1.08
C ILE A 69 6.46 16.46 -0.52
N VAL A 70 6.53 15.26 -1.08
CA VAL A 70 5.60 14.16 -0.79
C VAL A 70 6.36 13.00 -0.17
N ASN A 71 5.86 12.52 0.96
CA ASN A 71 6.31 11.30 1.59
C ASN A 71 5.07 10.43 1.83
N GLN A 72 4.97 9.34 1.08
CA GLN A 72 3.86 8.38 1.17
C GLN A 72 4.39 7.02 1.58
N GLU A 73 3.76 6.44 2.58
CA GLU A 73 3.99 5.09 3.03
C GLU A 73 2.69 4.28 2.97
N VAL A 74 2.74 3.13 2.33
CA VAL A 74 1.65 2.15 2.30
C VAL A 74 2.17 0.87 2.93
N SER A 75 1.55 0.46 4.03
CA SER A 75 1.90 -0.75 4.76
C SER A 75 0.68 -1.65 4.88
N ALA A 76 0.84 -2.93 4.54
CA ALA A 76 -0.22 -3.92 4.62
C ALA A 76 0.30 -5.20 5.28
N GLN A 77 -0.51 -5.83 6.11
CA GLN A 77 -0.20 -7.13 6.66
C GLN A 77 -0.31 -8.19 5.56
N ALA A 78 0.74 -8.98 5.37
CA ALA A 78 0.80 -10.11 4.45
C ALA A 78 0.94 -11.38 5.27
N GLY A 79 -0.14 -12.06 5.54
CA GLY A 79 -0.12 -13.37 6.21
C GLY A 79 0.69 -13.45 7.51
N SER A 80 0.58 -14.54 8.21
CA SER A 80 1.44 -14.90 9.34
C SER A 80 2.41 -16.00 8.92
N SER A 81 3.66 -15.93 9.35
CA SER A 81 4.61 -17.03 9.18
C SER A 81 4.16 -18.25 10.03
N SER A 82 4.16 -19.43 9.42
CA SER A 82 3.87 -20.71 10.12
C SER A 82 5.09 -21.19 10.90
N GLY A 83 5.66 -20.38 11.77
CA GLY A 83 6.75 -20.75 12.66
C GLY A 83 6.26 -20.99 14.09
N SER A 84 7.15 -21.43 14.96
CA SER A 84 6.87 -21.60 16.41
C SER A 84 6.40 -20.31 17.09
N ILE A 85 6.62 -19.15 16.45
CA ILE A 85 6.12 -17.84 16.87
C ILE A 85 5.37 -17.24 15.68
N PRO A 86 4.03 -17.14 15.72
CA PRO A 86 3.25 -16.54 14.65
C PRO A 86 3.42 -15.03 14.63
N THR A 87 4.43 -14.54 13.91
CA THR A 87 4.64 -13.12 13.67
C THR A 87 4.08 -12.72 12.32
N PRO A 88 3.29 -11.64 12.24
CA PRO A 88 2.80 -11.15 10.96
C PRO A 88 3.95 -10.58 10.11
N THR A 89 3.91 -10.86 8.81
CA THR A 89 4.77 -10.20 7.81
C THR A 89 4.08 -8.92 7.32
N PHE A 90 4.87 -7.90 6.99
CA PHE A 90 4.36 -6.63 6.47
C PHE A 90 4.96 -6.34 5.10
N ASN A 91 4.10 -6.02 4.16
CA ASN A 91 4.50 -5.41 2.90
C ASN A 91 4.48 -3.91 3.06
N GLN A 92 5.60 -3.25 2.78
CA GLN A 92 5.73 -1.80 2.89
C GLN A 92 6.17 -1.23 1.55
N ARG A 93 5.54 -0.13 1.16
CA ARG A 93 5.90 0.67 -0.02
C ARG A 93 6.06 2.10 0.41
N VAL A 94 7.19 2.70 0.09
CA VAL A 94 7.51 4.08 0.45
C VAL A 94 7.86 4.84 -0.81
N VAL A 95 7.26 6.02 -0.98
CA VAL A 95 7.57 6.96 -2.05
C VAL A 95 7.93 8.29 -1.41
N GLN A 96 9.13 8.79 -1.70
CA GLN A 96 9.59 10.10 -1.27
C GLN A 96 10.06 10.87 -2.50
N THR A 97 9.43 12.01 -2.76
CA THR A 97 9.75 12.79 -3.95
C THR A 97 9.43 14.27 -3.75
N GLN A 98 10.09 15.09 -4.55
CA GLN A 98 9.76 16.49 -4.70
C GLN A 98 9.40 16.75 -6.15
N ILE A 99 8.24 17.35 -6.38
CA ILE A 99 7.71 17.65 -7.71
C ILE A 99 7.23 19.08 -7.78
N THR A 100 7.31 19.66 -8.98
CA THR A 100 6.78 20.99 -9.27
C THR A 100 5.81 20.86 -10.44
N MET A 101 4.60 21.39 -10.27
CA MET A 101 3.53 21.27 -11.24
C MET A 101 2.63 22.50 -11.19
N GLN A 102 1.75 22.65 -12.17
CA GLN A 102 0.74 23.70 -12.17
C GLN A 102 -0.51 23.28 -11.40
N ASP A 103 -1.24 24.27 -10.90
CA ASP A 103 -2.54 24.06 -10.25
C ASP A 103 -3.51 23.33 -11.17
N GLY A 104 -4.14 22.26 -10.67
CA GLY A 104 -5.08 21.42 -11.40
C GLY A 104 -4.48 20.34 -12.29
N ASP A 105 -3.15 20.33 -12.51
CA ASP A 105 -2.51 19.28 -13.31
C ASP A 105 -2.42 17.96 -12.56
N THR A 106 -2.59 16.85 -13.30
CA THR A 106 -2.41 15.50 -12.78
C THR A 106 -1.11 14.90 -13.30
N ILE A 107 -0.22 14.55 -12.40
CA ILE A 107 1.08 13.95 -12.74
C ILE A 107 1.18 12.55 -12.15
N ALA A 108 1.75 11.62 -12.93
CA ALA A 108 2.21 10.33 -12.44
C ALA A 108 3.57 10.49 -11.76
N ILE A 109 3.63 10.28 -10.46
CA ILE A 109 4.86 10.45 -9.65
C ILE A 109 5.78 9.25 -9.82
N GLY A 110 5.21 8.07 -9.93
CA GLY A 110 5.97 6.83 -10.05
C GLY A 110 5.07 5.61 -10.11
N GLY A 111 5.68 4.49 -10.38
CA GLY A 111 4.97 3.22 -10.43
C GLY A 111 5.92 2.04 -10.34
N ILE A 112 5.36 0.89 -10.03
CA ILE A 112 6.05 -0.39 -9.98
C ILE A 112 5.27 -1.37 -10.86
N ILE A 113 5.98 -2.07 -11.73
CA ILE A 113 5.47 -3.20 -12.48
C ILE A 113 6.28 -4.42 -12.04
N SER A 114 5.60 -5.39 -11.47
CA SER A 114 6.21 -6.67 -11.08
C SER A 114 5.51 -7.80 -11.82
N GLU A 115 6.27 -8.60 -12.54
CA GLU A 115 5.77 -9.79 -13.21
C GLU A 115 6.53 -11.01 -12.70
N ASN A 116 5.79 -11.99 -12.20
CA ASN A 116 6.32 -13.26 -11.77
C ASN A 116 5.68 -14.37 -12.60
N SER A 117 6.48 -15.07 -13.38
CA SER A 117 6.05 -16.20 -14.19
C SER A 117 6.75 -17.46 -13.70
N SER A 118 5.97 -18.44 -13.30
CA SER A 118 6.45 -19.76 -12.89
C SER A 118 5.85 -20.83 -13.78
N SER A 119 6.69 -21.67 -14.34
CA SER A 119 6.26 -22.85 -15.10
C SER A 119 6.89 -24.09 -14.51
N GLY A 120 6.06 -25.05 -14.14
CA GLY A 120 6.47 -26.34 -13.64
C GLY A 120 5.91 -27.47 -14.51
N SER A 121 6.72 -28.47 -14.80
CA SER A 121 6.26 -29.70 -15.42
C SER A 121 6.53 -30.88 -14.47
N GLN A 122 5.51 -31.64 -14.16
CA GLN A 122 5.60 -32.89 -13.40
C GLN A 122 5.17 -34.04 -14.30
N GLY A 123 5.95 -35.11 -14.33
CA GLY A 123 5.60 -36.29 -15.13
C GLY A 123 6.66 -37.36 -15.08
N ILE A 124 6.32 -38.53 -15.61
CA ILE A 124 7.25 -39.68 -15.73
C ILE A 124 8.33 -39.34 -16.76
N PRO A 125 9.65 -39.41 -16.39
CA PRO A 125 10.73 -39.11 -17.30
C PRO A 125 10.64 -39.97 -18.59
N GLY A 126 10.69 -39.31 -19.73
CA GLY A 126 10.63 -39.99 -21.06
C GLY A 126 9.21 -40.05 -21.63
N LEU A 127 8.18 -40.36 -20.85
CA LEU A 127 6.80 -40.52 -21.32
C LEU A 127 6.06 -39.16 -21.44
N ASN A 128 6.42 -38.19 -20.64
CA ASN A 128 5.82 -36.85 -20.69
C ASN A 128 6.24 -36.01 -21.93
N ARG A 129 7.25 -36.48 -22.70
CA ARG A 129 7.75 -35.79 -23.91
C ARG A 129 7.12 -36.30 -25.18
N ILE A 130 6.29 -37.34 -25.14
CA ILE A 130 5.66 -37.92 -26.33
C ILE A 130 4.56 -36.96 -26.83
N PRO A 131 4.61 -36.49 -28.08
CA PRO A 131 3.55 -35.64 -28.63
C PRO A 131 2.23 -36.42 -28.62
N HIS A 132 1.14 -35.76 -28.22
CA HIS A 132 -0.23 -36.24 -28.06
C HIS A 132 -0.50 -37.19 -26.88
N LEU A 133 0.47 -37.90 -26.33
CA LEU A 133 0.29 -38.80 -25.18
C LEU A 133 0.90 -38.25 -23.90
N GLY A 134 1.79 -37.26 -24.00
CA GLY A 134 2.48 -36.68 -22.82
C GLY A 134 1.53 -36.08 -21.78
N ALA A 135 0.38 -35.59 -22.20
CA ALA A 135 -0.63 -35.03 -21.28
C ALA A 135 -1.30 -36.08 -20.34
N LEU A 136 -1.26 -37.38 -20.73
CA LEU A 136 -1.76 -38.48 -19.90
C LEU A 136 -0.76 -38.91 -18.83
N PHE A 137 0.55 -38.59 -19.04
CA PHE A 137 1.65 -39.03 -18.16
C PHE A 137 2.37 -37.86 -17.45
N GLY A 138 1.86 -36.63 -17.61
CA GLY A 138 2.42 -35.47 -16.96
C GLY A 138 1.42 -34.32 -16.80
N GLY A 139 1.62 -33.50 -15.77
CA GLY A 139 0.92 -32.23 -15.54
C GLY A 139 1.84 -31.06 -15.82
N GLN A 140 1.36 -30.04 -16.52
CA GLN A 140 2.05 -28.78 -16.71
C GLN A 140 1.32 -27.69 -15.95
N THR A 141 2.00 -27.06 -14.99
CA THR A 141 1.46 -25.95 -14.21
C THR A 141 2.13 -24.67 -14.69
N ARG A 142 1.36 -23.70 -15.13
CA ARG A 142 1.84 -22.36 -15.46
C ARG A 142 1.10 -21.35 -14.59
N SER A 143 1.85 -20.59 -13.81
CA SER A 143 1.33 -19.50 -13.00
C SER A 143 1.99 -18.20 -13.43
N SER A 144 1.19 -17.19 -13.76
CA SER A 144 1.67 -15.84 -14.06
C SER A 144 0.92 -14.86 -13.15
N SER A 145 1.69 -14.06 -12.41
CA SER A 145 1.17 -13.00 -11.57
C SER A 145 1.81 -11.69 -11.97
N ARG A 146 0.98 -10.71 -12.33
CA ARG A 146 1.41 -9.36 -12.68
C ARG A 146 0.77 -8.35 -11.73
N THR A 147 1.60 -7.56 -11.10
CA THR A 147 1.18 -6.48 -10.20
C THR A 147 1.69 -5.16 -10.72
N GLU A 148 0.79 -4.23 -10.93
CA GLU A 148 1.10 -2.88 -11.36
C GLU A 148 0.57 -1.89 -10.31
N MET A 149 1.38 -0.90 -9.98
CA MET A 149 1.00 0.20 -9.11
C MET A 149 1.50 1.50 -9.75
N VAL A 150 0.60 2.47 -9.88
CA VAL A 150 0.93 3.81 -10.35
C VAL A 150 0.36 4.81 -9.35
N LEU A 151 1.15 5.80 -8.99
CA LEU A 151 0.77 6.88 -8.10
C LEU A 151 0.56 8.16 -8.90
N PHE A 152 -0.65 8.69 -8.85
CA PHE A 152 -1.02 9.98 -9.42
C PHE A 152 -1.23 11.01 -8.33
N MET A 153 -0.90 12.27 -8.62
CA MET A 153 -1.16 13.39 -7.74
C MET A 153 -1.69 14.58 -8.53
N THR A 154 -2.67 15.26 -7.93
CA THR A 154 -3.30 16.47 -8.48
C THR A 154 -3.39 17.51 -7.38
N PRO A 155 -2.57 18.56 -7.37
CA PRO A 155 -2.75 19.69 -6.48
C PRO A 155 -3.89 20.57 -6.96
N ARG A 156 -4.61 21.17 -6.03
CA ARG A 156 -5.58 22.22 -6.28
C ARG A 156 -5.35 23.35 -5.29
N VAL A 157 -5.07 24.54 -5.80
CA VAL A 157 -4.86 25.71 -4.98
C VAL A 157 -6.20 26.40 -4.71
N ILE A 158 -6.42 26.77 -3.48
CA ILE A 158 -7.65 27.44 -3.01
C ILE A 158 -7.26 28.87 -2.68
N TYR A 159 -7.80 29.83 -3.44
CA TYR A 159 -7.52 31.26 -3.25
C TYR A 159 -8.62 31.99 -2.50
N ASP A 160 -9.86 31.50 -2.57
CA ASP A 160 -11.03 32.15 -1.98
C ASP A 160 -11.87 31.18 -1.15
N THR A 161 -12.71 31.76 -0.27
CA THR A 161 -13.64 31.00 0.58
C THR A 161 -14.66 30.20 -0.24
N ASN A 162 -15.05 30.68 -1.40
CA ASN A 162 -15.94 29.97 -2.30
C ASN A 162 -15.29 28.71 -2.88
N ASP A 163 -14.01 28.79 -3.24
CA ASP A 163 -13.24 27.64 -3.74
C ASP A 163 -13.07 26.59 -2.63
N LEU A 164 -12.95 27.03 -1.37
CA LEU A 164 -12.88 26.13 -0.21
C LEU A 164 -14.18 25.33 -0.03
N LEU A 165 -15.33 25.98 -0.20
CA LEU A 165 -16.62 25.31 -0.12
C LEU A 165 -16.77 24.27 -1.23
N GLU A 166 -16.39 24.62 -2.47
CA GLU A 166 -16.44 23.70 -3.59
C GLU A 166 -15.49 22.51 -3.41
N ALA A 167 -14.26 22.74 -2.97
CA ALA A 167 -13.30 21.67 -2.66
C ALA A 167 -13.82 20.73 -1.55
N SER A 168 -14.44 21.31 -0.52
CA SER A 168 -15.06 20.54 0.57
C SER A 168 -16.24 19.68 0.08
N GLU A 169 -17.07 20.22 -0.81
CA GLU A 169 -18.16 19.46 -1.42
C GLU A 169 -17.66 18.35 -2.36
N GLN A 170 -16.57 18.58 -3.10
CA GLN A 170 -15.96 17.56 -3.93
C GLN A 170 -15.44 16.38 -3.10
N VAL A 171 -14.74 16.66 -1.98
CA VAL A 171 -14.27 15.63 -1.04
C VAL A 171 -15.47 14.86 -0.47
N LYS A 172 -16.51 15.56 -0.05
CA LYS A 172 -17.74 14.95 0.45
C LYS A 172 -18.47 14.08 -0.60
N ASN A 173 -18.45 14.50 -1.85
CA ASN A 173 -19.08 13.77 -2.96
C ASN A 173 -18.27 12.54 -3.37
N SER A 174 -16.94 12.59 -3.32
CA SER A 174 -16.07 11.42 -3.53
C SER A 174 -16.32 10.36 -2.46
N MET A 175 -16.44 10.76 -1.19
CA MET A 175 -16.82 9.87 -0.08
C MET A 175 -18.23 9.27 -0.23
N ARG A 176 -19.18 10.04 -0.76
CA ARG A 176 -20.55 9.56 -1.04
C ARG A 176 -20.59 8.50 -2.13
N ARG A 177 -19.77 8.62 -3.17
CA ARG A 177 -19.62 7.60 -4.22
C ARG A 177 -19.03 6.32 -3.67
N ALA A 178 -18.00 6.41 -2.83
CA ALA A 178 -17.42 5.26 -2.15
C ALA A 178 -18.47 4.51 -1.31
N ARG A 179 -19.32 5.22 -0.57
CA ARG A 179 -20.40 4.62 0.24
C ARG A 179 -21.38 3.78 -0.58
N LYS A 180 -21.65 4.17 -1.83
CA LYS A 180 -22.57 3.42 -2.72
C LYS A 180 -22.06 2.05 -3.14
N TYR A 181 -20.73 1.84 -3.10
CA TYR A 181 -20.09 0.55 -3.41
C TYR A 181 -19.95 -0.38 -2.20
N PHE A 182 -20.14 0.13 -0.97
CA PHE A 182 -20.04 -0.67 0.26
C PHE A 182 -21.39 -1.07 0.88
N VAL A 183 -22.50 -0.66 0.27
CA VAL A 183 -23.85 -1.04 0.70
C VAL A 183 -24.49 -1.88 -0.39
N ASN A 184 -23.96 -3.09 -0.57
CA ASN A 184 -24.64 -4.18 -1.26
C ASN A 184 -24.19 -5.51 -0.65
#